data_809a8ea393b4415b9652670d9db700c9
#
_entry.id   809a8ea393b4415b9652670d9db700c9
#
_cell.length_a   1.000
_cell.length_b   1.000
_cell.length_c   1.000
_cell.angle_alpha   90.00
_cell.angle_beta   90.00
_cell.angle_gamma   90.00
#
_symmetry.space_group_name_H-M   'P 1'
#
loop_
_entity.id
_entity.type
_entity.pdbx_description
1 polymer ?
#
loop_
_entity_poly.entity_id
_entity_poly.type
_entity_poly.pdbx_seq_one_letter_code
_entity_poly.pdbx_strand_id
1 'polypeptide(L)'
;KDSTTTIGVVEEPLRYWGILLVSMLGVGLFWLLLHYRRQLAERFPAAVLAVVLGFSFVYGQVHLSITKSGQWYHDADYVQQTWREAPELNAVLPDDVFYRLDAYDSYNNLGLWLDKSCIQFFNSTVAPSILEFYPTVGVKRDVNSKPEASLYALRGLLSVRYTLVPKEKVEDWEKEKLEGWNLVSSTTSYLIYENENWVPMGFTYDSYITEEDFETVSDTNAGNVLMKALLLTDEQVERYGQMMQNLTDDEKNNISYEDYVQDCTARRESAVTSFTATRTGFTAQADLEAENLVLFSVPYDDGFTATVNGVPAEVEKVDNGLMAGGAPA
;
A
#
# COMPACT_ATOMS: atom_id res chain seq x y z
N LYS A 1 -3.38 0.54 -27.33
CA LYS A 1 -3.36 -0.95 -27.38
C LYS A 1 -3.19 -1.33 -28.84
N ASP A 2 -1.98 -1.64 -29.24
CA ASP A 2 -1.70 -2.20 -30.55
C ASP A 2 -2.22 -3.63 -30.58
N SER A 3 -3.29 -3.85 -31.32
CA SER A 3 -3.81 -5.17 -31.63
C SER A 3 -2.91 -5.82 -32.67
N THR A 4 -1.79 -6.38 -32.26
CA THR A 4 -1.04 -7.31 -33.11
C THR A 4 -1.83 -8.60 -33.18
N THR A 5 -2.45 -8.84 -34.32
CA THR A 5 -3.11 -10.11 -34.63
C THR A 5 -2.05 -11.19 -34.71
N THR A 6 -1.79 -11.92 -33.65
CA THR A 6 -0.91 -13.08 -33.67
C THR A 6 -1.64 -14.24 -34.32
N ILE A 7 -1.20 -14.62 -35.53
CA ILE A 7 -1.62 -15.87 -36.16
C ILE A 7 -0.91 -17.01 -35.43
N GLY A 8 -1.49 -17.50 -34.34
CA GLY A 8 -0.93 -18.62 -33.59
C GLY A 8 -1.97 -19.12 -32.57
N VAL A 9 -2.08 -20.44 -32.43
CA VAL A 9 -2.99 -21.10 -31.47
C VAL A 9 -2.46 -20.97 -30.02
N VAL A 10 -1.21 -20.49 -29.86
CA VAL A 10 -0.51 -20.46 -28.57
C VAL A 10 0.21 -19.11 -28.43
N GLU A 11 -0.03 -18.44 -27.31
CA GLU A 11 0.53 -17.11 -27.00
C GLU A 11 2.05 -17.15 -26.81
N GLU A 12 2.60 -18.23 -26.18
CA GLU A 12 4.02 -18.45 -25.98
C GLU A 12 4.48 -19.77 -26.62
N PRO A 13 4.74 -19.83 -27.95
CA PRO A 13 4.98 -21.08 -28.67
C PRO A 13 6.19 -21.87 -28.14
N LEU A 14 7.30 -21.20 -27.84
CA LEU A 14 8.52 -21.85 -27.35
C LEU A 14 8.28 -22.59 -26.02
N ARG A 15 7.58 -21.91 -25.10
CA ARG A 15 7.23 -22.48 -23.79
C ARG A 15 6.27 -23.66 -23.95
N TYR A 16 5.20 -23.48 -24.73
CA TYR A 16 4.21 -24.53 -24.95
C TYR A 16 4.83 -25.79 -25.58
N TRP A 17 5.53 -25.64 -26.71
CA TRP A 17 6.11 -26.78 -27.42
C TRP A 17 7.27 -27.40 -26.64
N GLY A 18 8.07 -26.62 -25.91
CA GLY A 18 9.12 -27.12 -25.05
C GLY A 18 8.57 -27.97 -23.91
N ILE A 19 7.54 -27.50 -23.19
CA ILE A 19 6.90 -28.25 -22.11
C ILE A 19 6.22 -29.51 -22.68
N LEU A 20 5.54 -29.41 -23.81
CA LEU A 20 4.88 -30.56 -24.46
C LEU A 20 5.88 -31.64 -24.82
N LEU A 21 7.02 -31.27 -25.43
CA LEU A 21 8.08 -32.22 -25.83
C LEU A 21 8.64 -32.94 -24.60
N VAL A 22 8.98 -32.21 -23.54
CA VAL A 22 9.52 -32.82 -22.31
C VAL A 22 8.48 -33.71 -21.64
N SER A 23 7.21 -33.33 -21.64
CA SER A 23 6.12 -34.17 -21.13
C SER A 23 5.96 -35.45 -21.93
N MET A 24 6.05 -35.40 -23.26
CA MET A 24 6.01 -36.59 -24.12
C MET A 24 7.20 -37.52 -23.86
N LEU A 25 8.39 -36.98 -23.63
CA LEU A 25 9.57 -37.78 -23.20
C LEU A 25 9.31 -38.46 -21.86
N GLY A 26 8.69 -37.76 -20.90
CA GLY A 26 8.30 -38.36 -19.62
C GLY A 26 7.34 -39.54 -19.76
N VAL A 27 6.31 -39.40 -20.60
CA VAL A 27 5.37 -40.48 -20.91
C VAL A 27 6.10 -41.66 -21.59
N GLY A 28 7.00 -41.38 -22.53
CA GLY A 28 7.83 -42.38 -23.19
C GLY A 28 8.72 -43.15 -22.20
N LEU A 29 9.40 -42.47 -21.29
CA LEU A 29 10.19 -43.08 -20.23
C LEU A 29 9.34 -43.94 -19.31
N PHE A 30 8.17 -43.50 -18.93
CA PHE A 30 7.23 -44.28 -18.11
C PHE A 30 6.77 -45.54 -18.85
N TRP A 31 6.44 -45.42 -20.14
CA TRP A 31 6.10 -46.58 -20.97
C TRP A 31 7.24 -47.60 -21.07
N LEU A 32 8.48 -47.16 -21.27
CA LEU A 32 9.65 -47.98 -21.29
C LEU A 32 9.86 -48.74 -19.97
N LEU A 33 9.71 -48.07 -18.83
CA LEU A 33 9.78 -48.68 -17.50
C LEU A 33 8.75 -49.81 -17.36
N LEU A 34 7.51 -49.57 -17.78
CA LEU A 34 6.46 -50.59 -17.74
C LEU A 34 6.74 -51.75 -18.69
N HIS A 35 7.26 -51.48 -19.90
CA HIS A 35 7.62 -52.48 -20.87
C HIS A 35 8.72 -53.42 -20.36
N TYR A 36 9.79 -52.86 -19.74
CA TYR A 36 10.92 -53.62 -19.21
C TYR A 36 10.73 -54.08 -17.75
N ARG A 37 9.57 -53.87 -17.15
CA ARG A 37 9.28 -54.25 -15.74
C ARG A 37 9.69 -55.66 -15.37
N ARG A 38 9.39 -56.66 -16.24
CA ARG A 38 9.73 -58.06 -15.98
C ARG A 38 11.22 -58.36 -16.04
N GLN A 39 11.95 -57.64 -16.90
CA GLN A 39 13.40 -57.79 -17.03
C GLN A 39 14.15 -57.10 -15.88
N LEU A 40 13.63 -56.00 -15.38
CA LEU A 40 14.18 -55.29 -14.23
C LEU A 40 13.94 -56.02 -12.90
N ALA A 41 12.88 -56.83 -12.81
CA ALA A 41 12.54 -57.65 -11.63
C ALA A 41 12.70 -56.85 -10.30
N GLU A 42 13.61 -57.28 -9.43
CA GLU A 42 13.86 -56.63 -8.13
C GLU A 42 14.46 -55.23 -8.25
N ARG A 43 15.09 -54.87 -9.37
CA ARG A 43 15.65 -53.53 -9.63
C ARG A 43 14.60 -52.52 -10.13
N PHE A 44 13.39 -52.97 -10.40
CA PHE A 44 12.33 -52.11 -10.92
C PHE A 44 12.04 -50.88 -10.04
N PRO A 45 11.90 -51.00 -8.69
CA PRO A 45 11.67 -49.84 -7.85
C PRO A 45 12.81 -48.79 -7.91
N ALA A 46 14.06 -49.28 -7.93
CA ALA A 46 15.21 -48.39 -8.05
C ALA A 46 15.26 -47.68 -9.40
N ALA A 47 14.93 -48.40 -10.49
CA ALA A 47 14.84 -47.81 -11.82
C ALA A 47 13.73 -46.76 -11.93
N VAL A 48 12.57 -47.02 -11.32
CA VAL A 48 11.48 -46.05 -11.23
C VAL A 48 11.93 -44.78 -10.49
N LEU A 49 12.55 -44.95 -9.32
CA LEU A 49 13.05 -43.83 -8.52
C LEU A 49 14.08 -42.98 -9.30
N ALA A 50 15.04 -43.65 -9.95
CA ALA A 50 16.07 -42.98 -10.74
C ALA A 50 15.48 -42.19 -11.92
N VAL A 51 14.50 -42.76 -12.63
CA VAL A 51 13.83 -42.07 -13.75
C VAL A 51 12.98 -40.91 -13.24
N VAL A 52 12.23 -41.08 -12.15
CA VAL A 52 11.40 -39.99 -11.59
C VAL A 52 12.29 -38.85 -11.12
N LEU A 53 13.35 -39.13 -10.37
CA LEU A 53 14.26 -38.09 -9.88
C LEU A 53 14.98 -37.35 -11.03
N GLY A 54 15.55 -38.17 -11.98
CA GLY A 54 16.24 -37.62 -13.15
C GLY A 54 15.31 -36.78 -14.05
N PHE A 55 14.11 -37.29 -14.33
CA PHE A 55 13.10 -36.55 -15.12
C PHE A 55 12.65 -35.29 -14.42
N SER A 56 12.32 -35.35 -13.11
CA SER A 56 11.89 -34.18 -12.34
C SER A 56 12.98 -33.11 -12.31
N PHE A 57 14.24 -33.49 -12.17
CA PHE A 57 15.35 -32.56 -12.22
C PHE A 57 15.47 -31.88 -13.59
N VAL A 58 15.50 -32.69 -14.67
CA VAL A 58 15.60 -32.16 -16.04
C VAL A 58 14.39 -31.32 -16.39
N TYR A 59 13.17 -31.78 -16.08
CA TYR A 59 11.95 -31.01 -16.29
C TYR A 59 11.98 -29.67 -15.55
N GLY A 60 12.38 -29.67 -14.28
CA GLY A 60 12.53 -28.47 -13.47
C GLY A 60 13.52 -27.50 -14.07
N GLN A 61 14.71 -27.95 -14.53
CA GLN A 61 15.71 -27.10 -15.16
C GLN A 61 15.22 -26.52 -16.50
N VAL A 62 14.56 -27.31 -17.34
CA VAL A 62 13.98 -26.86 -18.60
C VAL A 62 12.88 -25.84 -18.33
N HIS A 63 11.98 -26.13 -17.38
CA HIS A 63 10.90 -25.23 -17.01
C HIS A 63 11.43 -23.88 -16.51
N LEU A 64 12.38 -23.91 -15.57
CA LEU A 64 13.03 -22.70 -15.05
C LEU A 64 13.75 -21.91 -16.17
N SER A 65 14.45 -22.61 -17.07
CA SER A 65 15.18 -21.95 -18.16
C SER A 65 14.26 -21.27 -19.19
N ILE A 66 13.14 -21.92 -19.52
CA ILE A 66 12.15 -21.37 -20.47
C ILE A 66 11.34 -20.22 -19.84
N THR A 67 11.00 -20.34 -18.56
CA THR A 67 10.27 -19.29 -17.83
C THR A 67 11.16 -18.12 -17.42
N LYS A 68 12.49 -18.27 -17.43
CA LYS A 68 13.44 -17.21 -17.07
C LYS A 68 13.35 -15.96 -17.95
N SER A 69 12.78 -16.06 -19.15
CA SER A 69 12.49 -14.92 -20.02
C SER A 69 11.10 -14.32 -19.80
N GLY A 70 10.30 -14.87 -18.90
CA GLY A 70 8.94 -14.42 -18.62
C GLY A 70 8.89 -13.51 -17.38
N GLN A 71 7.84 -12.70 -17.29
CA GLN A 71 7.58 -11.63 -16.32
C GLN A 71 7.51 -12.04 -14.83
N TRP A 72 7.82 -13.27 -14.48
CA TRP A 72 7.62 -13.83 -13.13
C TRP A 72 8.89 -13.91 -12.28
N TYR A 73 10.02 -13.44 -12.80
CA TYR A 73 11.29 -13.44 -12.08
C TYR A 73 11.64 -12.04 -11.61
N HIS A 74 11.89 -11.94 -10.32
CA HIS A 74 12.64 -10.83 -9.79
C HIS A 74 14.14 -11.11 -10.00
N ASP A 75 14.88 -10.11 -10.41
CA ASP A 75 16.32 -10.19 -10.58
C ASP A 75 17.07 -10.10 -9.22
N ALA A 76 18.39 -10.08 -9.28
CA ALA A 76 19.21 -9.94 -8.09
C ALA A 76 19.00 -8.59 -7.38
N ASP A 77 18.66 -7.55 -8.15
CA ASP A 77 18.44 -6.20 -7.62
C ASP A 77 17.17 -6.14 -6.78
N TYR A 78 16.08 -6.81 -7.19
CA TYR A 78 14.90 -6.97 -6.35
C TYR A 78 15.24 -7.59 -4.98
N VAL A 79 15.98 -8.71 -4.98
CA VAL A 79 16.35 -9.38 -3.72
C VAL A 79 17.26 -8.49 -2.87
N GLN A 80 18.16 -7.72 -3.51
CA GLN A 80 19.04 -6.78 -2.82
C GLN A 80 18.26 -5.62 -2.20
N GLN A 81 17.42 -4.96 -2.97
CA GLN A 81 16.68 -3.77 -2.57
C GLN A 81 15.49 -4.04 -1.64
N THR A 82 15.04 -5.30 -1.54
CA THR A 82 13.97 -5.68 -0.62
C THR A 82 14.52 -6.44 0.60
N TRP A 83 14.67 -7.73 0.46
CA TRP A 83 14.97 -8.62 1.58
C TRP A 83 16.34 -8.38 2.23
N ARG A 84 17.39 -8.24 1.41
CA ARG A 84 18.77 -8.11 1.94
C ARG A 84 19.02 -6.75 2.59
N GLU A 85 18.36 -5.72 2.12
CA GLU A 85 18.55 -4.34 2.61
C GLU A 85 17.59 -3.98 3.76
N ALA A 86 16.55 -4.80 4.01
CA ALA A 86 15.59 -4.56 5.07
C ALA A 86 16.22 -4.33 6.47
N PRO A 87 17.23 -5.08 6.92
CA PRO A 87 17.89 -4.80 8.19
C PRO A 87 18.63 -3.44 8.23
N GLU A 88 19.24 -3.02 7.12
CA GLU A 88 19.92 -1.73 7.00
C GLU A 88 18.92 -0.58 7.05
N LEU A 89 17.81 -0.70 6.32
CA LEU A 89 16.70 0.27 6.35
C LEU A 89 16.09 0.38 7.74
N ASN A 90 15.81 -0.73 8.40
CA ASN A 90 15.26 -0.73 9.76
C ASN A 90 16.23 -0.15 10.81
N ALA A 91 17.53 -0.24 10.58
CA ALA A 91 18.52 0.34 11.48
C ALA A 91 18.57 1.88 11.43
N VAL A 92 18.13 2.50 10.32
CA VAL A 92 18.13 3.96 10.14
C VAL A 92 16.74 4.60 10.26
N LEU A 93 15.67 3.80 10.16
CA LEU A 93 14.31 4.26 10.37
C LEU A 93 13.96 4.23 11.87
N PRO A 94 13.56 5.34 12.50
CA PRO A 94 13.15 5.34 13.90
C PRO A 94 11.96 4.42 14.17
N ASP A 95 11.86 3.98 15.42
CA ASP A 95 10.74 3.16 15.91
C ASP A 95 10.16 3.78 17.20
N ASP A 96 10.11 5.11 17.22
CA ASP A 96 9.70 5.92 18.36
C ASP A 96 8.20 6.18 18.43
N VAL A 97 7.57 6.33 17.27
CA VAL A 97 6.13 6.56 17.11
C VAL A 97 5.59 5.84 15.90
N PHE A 98 4.27 5.69 15.82
CA PHE A 98 3.64 5.15 14.60
C PHE A 98 3.74 6.16 13.45
N TYR A 99 4.15 5.69 12.29
CA TYR A 99 4.11 6.40 11.01
C TYR A 99 3.97 5.41 9.86
N ARG A 100 3.63 5.92 8.68
CA ARG A 100 3.69 5.16 7.43
C ARG A 100 4.89 5.57 6.60
N LEU A 101 5.31 4.64 5.74
CA LEU A 101 6.29 4.86 4.69
C LEU A 101 5.59 5.14 3.36
N ASP A 102 6.30 5.83 2.49
CA ASP A 102 6.10 5.82 1.06
C ASP A 102 7.33 5.20 0.38
N ALA A 103 7.20 4.66 -0.82
CA ALA A 103 8.28 4.04 -1.57
C ALA A 103 8.24 4.51 -3.03
N TYR A 104 8.91 5.62 -3.32
CA TYR A 104 8.89 6.27 -4.62
C TYR A 104 9.42 5.36 -5.73
N ASP A 105 8.58 5.09 -6.73
CA ASP A 105 8.87 4.24 -7.90
C ASP A 105 9.70 2.97 -7.60
N SER A 106 9.37 2.34 -6.47
CA SER A 106 10.07 1.17 -5.94
C SER A 106 9.20 -0.10 -6.07
N TYR A 107 9.71 -1.20 -5.52
CA TYR A 107 9.03 -2.49 -5.54
C TYR A 107 7.78 -2.49 -4.66
N ASN A 108 6.74 -3.17 -5.15
CA ASN A 108 5.52 -3.36 -4.38
C ASN A 108 5.79 -4.07 -3.04
N ASN A 109 5.04 -3.68 -2.03
CA ASN A 109 5.09 -4.31 -0.71
C ASN A 109 6.44 -4.21 0.01
N LEU A 110 7.25 -3.19 -0.29
CA LEU A 110 8.50 -2.96 0.43
C LEU A 110 8.25 -2.84 1.95
N GLY A 111 7.16 -2.20 2.36
CA GLY A 111 6.76 -2.10 3.77
C GLY A 111 6.64 -3.44 4.49
N LEU A 112 6.19 -4.51 3.81
CA LEU A 112 6.11 -5.85 4.40
C LEU A 112 7.48 -6.44 4.74
N TRP A 113 8.53 -6.13 3.96
CA TRP A 113 9.89 -6.56 4.26
C TRP A 113 10.48 -5.81 5.46
N LEU A 114 9.95 -4.61 5.73
CA LEU A 114 10.40 -3.74 6.81
C LEU A 114 9.57 -3.89 8.10
N ASP A 115 8.48 -4.68 8.06
CA ASP A 115 7.47 -4.74 9.12
C ASP A 115 6.93 -3.33 9.48
N LYS A 116 6.74 -2.50 8.45
CA LYS A 116 6.24 -1.13 8.60
C LYS A 116 5.06 -0.86 7.67
N SER A 117 4.11 -0.07 8.14
CA SER A 117 2.98 0.37 7.33
C SER A 117 3.46 1.23 6.15
N CYS A 118 2.89 1.02 4.97
CA CYS A 118 3.25 1.75 3.75
C CYS A 118 1.96 2.11 2.99
N ILE A 119 1.94 3.29 2.33
CA ILE A 119 0.80 3.70 1.51
C ILE A 119 0.81 3.06 0.12
N GLN A 120 1.96 2.53 -0.30
CA GLN A 120 2.08 1.77 -1.54
C GLN A 120 2.08 0.28 -1.25
N PHE A 121 1.12 -0.44 -1.82
CA PHE A 121 1.06 -1.89 -1.66
C PHE A 121 0.30 -2.57 -2.80
N PHE A 122 0.61 -3.84 -3.00
CA PHE A 122 -0.11 -4.75 -3.87
C PHE A 122 -0.83 -5.80 -3.03
N ASN A 123 -2.15 -5.87 -3.14
CA ASN A 123 -2.96 -6.89 -2.49
C ASN A 123 -4.22 -7.17 -3.33
N SER A 124 -4.46 -8.44 -3.65
CA SER A 124 -5.64 -8.86 -4.41
C SER A 124 -6.92 -8.82 -3.58
N THR A 125 -6.82 -8.91 -2.25
CA THR A 125 -7.95 -8.75 -1.32
C THR A 125 -7.87 -7.35 -0.73
N VAL A 126 -8.83 -6.50 -1.05
CA VAL A 126 -8.85 -5.09 -0.65
C VAL A 126 -10.09 -4.82 0.17
N ALA A 127 -9.95 -4.08 1.27
CA ALA A 127 -11.09 -3.60 2.04
C ALA A 127 -11.98 -2.70 1.16
N PRO A 128 -13.32 -2.85 1.19
CA PRO A 128 -14.23 -2.03 0.38
C PRO A 128 -13.99 -0.53 0.57
N SER A 129 -13.77 -0.09 1.79
CA SER A 129 -13.47 1.30 2.16
C SER A 129 -12.25 1.88 1.43
N ILE A 130 -11.24 1.07 1.15
CA ILE A 130 -10.06 1.50 0.36
C ILE A 130 -10.42 1.71 -1.12
N LEU A 131 -11.36 0.91 -1.66
CA LEU A 131 -11.86 1.08 -3.03
C LEU A 131 -12.76 2.33 -3.17
N GLU A 132 -13.28 2.85 -2.07
CA GLU A 132 -14.05 4.08 -2.03
C GLU A 132 -13.15 5.29 -1.77
N PHE A 133 -12.26 5.22 -0.77
CA PHE A 133 -11.37 6.34 -0.39
C PHE A 133 -10.40 6.75 -1.51
N TYR A 134 -9.67 5.82 -2.11
CA TYR A 134 -8.63 6.19 -3.08
C TYR A 134 -9.17 6.91 -4.33
N PRO A 135 -10.28 6.48 -4.97
CA PRO A 135 -10.89 7.26 -6.05
C PRO A 135 -11.32 8.66 -5.61
N THR A 136 -11.81 8.83 -4.37
CA THR A 136 -12.19 10.12 -3.81
C THR A 136 -11.04 11.13 -3.81
N VAL A 137 -9.81 10.68 -3.69
CA VAL A 137 -8.59 11.51 -3.70
C VAL A 137 -7.77 11.40 -4.98
N GLY A 138 -8.41 11.02 -6.09
CA GLY A 138 -7.79 10.95 -7.41
C GLY A 138 -6.80 9.80 -7.61
N VAL A 139 -6.76 8.82 -6.72
CA VAL A 139 -5.87 7.66 -6.83
C VAL A 139 -6.61 6.49 -7.45
N LYS A 140 -6.15 6.01 -8.60
CA LYS A 140 -6.68 4.77 -9.16
C LYS A 140 -6.28 3.59 -8.30
N ARG A 141 -7.28 2.90 -7.75
CA ARG A 141 -7.09 1.68 -6.95
C ARG A 141 -7.71 0.47 -7.65
N ASP A 142 -6.87 -0.54 -7.94
CA ASP A 142 -7.31 -1.88 -8.27
C ASP A 142 -6.63 -2.90 -7.32
N VAL A 143 -5.74 -3.78 -7.79
CA VAL A 143 -4.92 -4.65 -6.91
C VAL A 143 -3.64 -3.97 -6.41
N ASN A 144 -3.36 -2.76 -6.87
CA ASN A 144 -2.16 -1.99 -6.54
C ASN A 144 -2.52 -0.55 -6.17
N SER A 145 -1.85 0.02 -5.17
CA SER A 145 -1.91 1.43 -4.82
C SER A 145 -0.54 2.05 -4.98
N LYS A 146 -0.45 3.08 -5.80
CA LYS A 146 0.75 3.92 -5.96
C LYS A 146 0.31 5.38 -6.11
N PRO A 147 0.00 6.08 -5.01
CA PRO A 147 -0.35 7.49 -5.06
C PRO A 147 0.81 8.29 -5.67
N GLU A 148 0.54 9.10 -6.70
CA GLU A 148 1.53 9.94 -7.33
C GLU A 148 2.13 10.96 -6.35
N ALA A 149 3.38 11.36 -6.55
CA ALA A 149 4.06 12.34 -5.70
C ALA A 149 3.35 13.72 -5.72
N SER A 150 2.73 14.06 -6.84
CA SER A 150 1.92 15.27 -7.04
C SER A 150 0.72 15.38 -6.08
N LEU A 151 0.18 14.25 -5.61
CA LEU A 151 -0.88 14.19 -4.60
C LEU A 151 -0.26 14.26 -3.19
N TYR A 152 0.51 15.31 -2.95
CA TYR A 152 1.34 15.48 -1.76
C TYR A 152 0.57 15.50 -0.45
N ALA A 153 -0.66 16.06 -0.45
CA ALA A 153 -1.50 16.16 0.75
C ALA A 153 -1.85 14.79 1.35
N LEU A 154 -1.89 13.74 0.52
CA LEU A 154 -2.11 12.38 1.01
C LEU A 154 -1.00 11.92 1.98
N ARG A 155 0.21 12.47 1.86
CA ARG A 155 1.30 12.09 2.77
C ARG A 155 1.05 12.63 4.19
N GLY A 156 0.53 13.86 4.32
CA GLY A 156 0.06 14.38 5.61
C GLY A 156 -1.13 13.58 6.15
N LEU A 157 -2.21 13.47 5.36
CA LEU A 157 -3.46 12.80 5.72
C LEU A 157 -3.25 11.33 6.14
N LEU A 158 -2.38 10.62 5.46
CA LEU A 158 -2.10 9.20 5.71
C LEU A 158 -0.92 8.96 6.67
N SER A 159 -0.45 9.99 7.37
CA SER A 159 0.63 9.88 8.37
C SER A 159 1.96 9.35 7.79
N VAL A 160 2.32 9.76 6.56
CA VAL A 160 3.59 9.38 5.93
C VAL A 160 4.71 10.28 6.43
N ARG A 161 5.65 9.69 7.18
CA ARG A 161 6.81 10.41 7.71
C ARG A 161 8.05 10.27 6.83
N TYR A 162 8.28 9.10 6.24
CA TYR A 162 9.46 8.86 5.41
C TYR A 162 9.10 8.33 4.03
N THR A 163 9.83 8.83 3.03
CA THR A 163 9.82 8.28 1.66
C THR A 163 11.15 7.64 1.35
N LEU A 164 11.11 6.38 0.92
CA LEU A 164 12.25 5.62 0.44
C LEU A 164 12.38 5.80 -1.06
N VAL A 165 13.49 6.39 -1.50
CA VAL A 165 13.76 6.69 -2.91
C VAL A 165 14.93 5.84 -3.38
N PRO A 166 14.75 4.92 -4.36
CA PRO A 166 15.88 4.21 -4.96
C PRO A 166 16.90 5.21 -5.53
N LYS A 167 18.20 4.95 -5.33
CA LYS A 167 19.27 5.87 -5.77
C LYS A 167 19.25 6.13 -7.27
N GLU A 168 18.83 5.14 -8.07
CA GLU A 168 18.64 5.27 -9.52
C GLU A 168 17.45 6.14 -9.92
N LYS A 169 16.55 6.48 -8.98
CA LYS A 169 15.36 7.31 -9.19
C LYS A 169 15.45 8.70 -8.58
N VAL A 170 16.58 9.04 -7.97
CA VAL A 170 16.74 10.31 -7.24
C VAL A 170 16.58 11.54 -8.14
N GLU A 171 17.01 11.48 -9.40
CA GLU A 171 16.89 12.62 -10.32
C GLU A 171 15.42 12.94 -10.66
N ASP A 172 14.57 11.92 -10.75
CA ASP A 172 13.14 12.07 -11.01
C ASP A 172 12.44 12.56 -9.73
N TRP A 173 12.75 11.96 -8.57
CA TRP A 173 12.26 12.42 -7.28
C TRP A 173 12.56 13.89 -7.01
N GLU A 174 13.80 14.35 -7.22
CA GLU A 174 14.20 15.75 -6.99
C GLU A 174 13.46 16.75 -7.89
N LYS A 175 12.93 16.31 -9.04
CA LYS A 175 12.09 17.15 -9.91
C LYS A 175 10.62 17.16 -9.49
N GLU A 176 10.14 16.07 -8.90
CA GLU A 176 8.72 15.87 -8.58
C GLU A 176 8.38 16.22 -7.14
N LYS A 177 9.34 16.06 -6.20
CA LYS A 177 9.12 16.39 -4.80
C LYS A 177 8.86 17.87 -4.61
N LEU A 178 7.96 18.19 -3.69
CA LEU A 178 7.76 19.55 -3.21
C LEU A 178 8.76 19.91 -2.09
N GLU A 179 8.71 21.16 -1.67
CA GLU A 179 9.39 21.61 -0.46
C GLU A 179 8.92 20.81 0.78
N GLY A 180 9.71 20.77 1.83
CA GLY A 180 9.38 20.04 3.06
C GLY A 180 9.85 18.58 3.08
N TRP A 181 10.56 18.11 2.06
CA TRP A 181 11.21 16.80 2.07
C TRP A 181 12.72 16.93 2.25
N ASN A 182 13.25 16.47 3.39
CA ASN A 182 14.66 16.55 3.74
C ASN A 182 15.33 15.19 3.66
N LEU A 183 16.47 15.11 2.99
CA LEU A 183 17.32 13.92 3.01
C LEU A 183 17.91 13.74 4.40
N VAL A 184 17.54 12.69 5.11
CA VAL A 184 17.97 12.43 6.49
C VAL A 184 18.89 11.23 6.61
N SER A 185 18.86 10.28 5.70
CA SER A 185 19.70 9.10 5.73
C SER A 185 19.84 8.45 4.35
N SER A 186 20.74 7.48 4.26
CA SER A 186 20.89 6.65 3.06
C SER A 186 21.36 5.24 3.44
N THR A 187 20.97 4.27 2.63
CA THR A 187 21.44 2.89 2.71
C THR A 187 22.18 2.51 1.43
N THR A 188 22.45 1.23 1.22
CA THR A 188 23.12 0.76 -0.01
C THR A 188 22.37 1.19 -1.26
N SER A 189 21.04 0.99 -1.34
CA SER A 189 20.23 1.25 -2.54
C SER A 189 19.27 2.44 -2.41
N TYR A 190 18.97 2.92 -1.20
CA TYR A 190 17.97 3.97 -0.97
C TYR A 190 18.54 5.26 -0.41
N LEU A 191 17.88 6.37 -0.76
CA LEU A 191 17.89 7.62 -0.03
C LEU A 191 16.59 7.71 0.79
N ILE A 192 16.69 8.24 2.02
CA ILE A 192 15.57 8.34 2.95
C ILE A 192 15.29 9.82 3.18
N TYR A 193 14.09 10.23 2.75
CA TYR A 193 13.61 11.60 2.93
C TYR A 193 12.57 11.64 4.04
N GLU A 194 12.69 12.60 4.95
CA GLU A 194 11.69 12.89 5.98
C GLU A 194 10.77 14.02 5.52
N ASN A 195 9.47 13.85 5.76
CA ASN A 195 8.43 14.83 5.49
C ASN A 195 8.29 15.79 6.67
N GLU A 196 8.62 17.05 6.52
CA GLU A 196 8.42 18.09 7.55
C GLU A 196 6.94 18.33 7.86
N ASN A 197 6.06 18.05 6.87
CA ASN A 197 4.63 18.19 6.98
C ASN A 197 3.93 16.90 7.45
N TRP A 198 4.69 15.94 7.98
CA TRP A 198 4.12 14.74 8.55
C TRP A 198 3.17 15.06 9.70
N VAL A 199 2.01 14.40 9.70
CA VAL A 199 1.00 14.48 10.76
C VAL A 199 0.91 13.11 11.46
N PRO A 200 0.99 13.04 12.79
CA PRO A 200 0.79 11.79 13.54
C PRO A 200 -0.59 11.18 13.29
N MET A 201 -0.71 9.87 13.49
CA MET A 201 -1.98 9.18 13.40
C MET A 201 -2.94 9.64 14.49
N GLY A 202 -4.18 9.97 14.10
CA GLY A 202 -5.25 10.41 14.99
C GLY A 202 -5.21 11.92 15.27
N PHE A 203 -6.14 12.67 14.68
CA PHE A 203 -6.24 14.12 14.87
C PHE A 203 -7.69 14.60 14.66
N THR A 204 -7.99 15.81 15.09
CA THR A 204 -9.32 16.40 14.98
C THR A 204 -9.37 17.51 13.92
N TYR A 205 -10.58 17.93 13.60
CA TYR A 205 -10.87 19.01 12.66
C TYR A 205 -11.72 20.09 13.30
N ASP A 206 -11.53 21.33 12.85
CA ASP A 206 -12.39 22.48 13.16
C ASP A 206 -13.42 22.73 12.05
N SER A 207 -13.26 22.04 10.91
CA SER A 207 -14.11 22.22 9.73
C SER A 207 -14.56 20.89 9.14
N TYR A 208 -15.73 20.91 8.52
CA TYR A 208 -16.25 19.80 7.72
C TYR A 208 -16.64 20.28 6.32
N ILE A 209 -16.77 19.34 5.39
CA ILE A 209 -17.33 19.55 4.05
C ILE A 209 -18.42 18.51 3.83
N THR A 210 -19.52 18.89 3.17
CA THR A 210 -20.58 17.98 2.78
C THR A 210 -20.21 17.17 1.53
N GLU A 211 -20.88 16.02 1.29
CA GLU A 211 -20.69 15.25 0.06
C GLU A 211 -21.02 16.09 -1.19
N GLU A 212 -22.12 16.89 -1.16
CA GLU A 212 -22.53 17.76 -2.27
C GLU A 212 -21.45 18.78 -2.62
N ASP A 213 -20.87 19.44 -1.62
CA ASP A 213 -19.80 20.43 -1.82
C ASP A 213 -18.52 19.75 -2.31
N PHE A 214 -18.20 18.58 -1.77
CA PHE A 214 -16.98 17.84 -2.14
C PHE A 214 -17.02 17.34 -3.59
N GLU A 215 -18.18 16.96 -4.13
CA GLU A 215 -18.33 16.58 -5.54
C GLU A 215 -17.89 17.68 -6.52
N THR A 216 -17.83 18.94 -6.07
CA THR A 216 -17.34 20.07 -6.89
C THR A 216 -15.83 20.24 -6.87
N VAL A 217 -15.12 19.52 -5.98
CA VAL A 217 -13.67 19.60 -5.81
C VAL A 217 -12.97 18.76 -6.89
N SER A 218 -11.89 19.27 -7.47
CA SER A 218 -11.10 18.50 -8.43
C SER A 218 -10.29 17.38 -7.75
N ASP A 219 -10.06 16.28 -8.46
CA ASP A 219 -9.26 15.13 -7.98
C ASP A 219 -7.89 15.56 -7.43
N THR A 220 -7.25 16.51 -8.08
CA THR A 220 -5.92 17.02 -7.69
C THR A 220 -5.95 17.84 -6.40
N ASN A 221 -7.10 18.40 -6.05
CA ASN A 221 -7.28 19.23 -4.85
C ASN A 221 -7.97 18.48 -3.70
N ALA A 222 -8.58 17.34 -3.99
CA ALA A 222 -9.34 16.55 -3.04
C ALA A 222 -8.55 16.22 -1.77
N GLY A 223 -7.29 15.79 -1.91
CA GLY A 223 -6.41 15.53 -0.77
C GLY A 223 -6.12 16.76 0.10
N ASN A 224 -6.01 17.96 -0.50
CA ASN A 224 -5.83 19.21 0.23
C ASN A 224 -7.10 19.56 1.02
N VAL A 225 -8.28 19.40 0.41
CA VAL A 225 -9.56 19.63 1.08
C VAL A 225 -9.73 18.68 2.26
N LEU A 226 -9.43 17.38 2.10
CA LEU A 226 -9.50 16.41 3.20
C LEU A 226 -8.43 16.62 4.28
N MET A 227 -7.36 17.35 4.00
CA MET A 227 -6.42 17.76 5.03
C MET A 227 -6.94 18.96 5.84
N LYS A 228 -7.77 19.80 5.24
CA LYS A 228 -8.39 20.99 5.84
C LYS A 228 -9.68 20.67 6.59
N ALA A 229 -10.55 19.83 6.04
CA ALA A 229 -11.89 19.56 6.54
C ALA A 229 -12.26 18.08 6.45
N LEU A 230 -13.09 17.62 7.37
CA LEU A 230 -13.59 16.24 7.40
C LEU A 230 -14.80 16.11 6.48
N LEU A 231 -14.77 15.15 5.55
CA LEU A 231 -15.91 14.86 4.67
C LEU A 231 -16.96 14.05 5.43
N LEU A 232 -18.15 14.64 5.56
CA LEU A 232 -19.28 14.08 6.30
C LEU A 232 -20.50 13.89 5.40
N THR A 233 -21.25 12.81 5.65
CA THR A 233 -22.59 12.62 5.11
C THR A 233 -23.59 13.55 5.79
N ASP A 234 -24.77 13.76 5.19
CA ASP A 234 -25.84 14.62 5.76
C ASP A 234 -26.23 14.16 7.17
N GLU A 235 -26.31 12.85 7.40
CA GLU A 235 -26.63 12.29 8.73
C GLU A 235 -25.53 12.61 9.75
N GLN A 236 -24.28 12.57 9.36
CA GLN A 236 -23.15 12.93 10.22
C GLN A 236 -23.09 14.44 10.47
N VAL A 237 -23.45 15.25 9.49
CA VAL A 237 -23.58 16.71 9.67
C VAL A 237 -24.66 17.05 10.71
N GLU A 238 -25.82 16.36 10.70
CA GLU A 238 -26.83 16.53 11.73
C GLU A 238 -26.32 16.19 13.15
N ARG A 239 -25.45 15.18 13.29
CA ARG A 239 -24.90 14.74 14.57
C ARG A 239 -23.70 15.57 15.03
N TYR A 240 -22.80 15.91 14.14
CA TYR A 240 -21.47 16.44 14.48
C TYR A 240 -21.21 17.86 13.94
N GLY A 241 -22.02 18.36 13.02
CA GLY A 241 -21.80 19.66 12.39
C GLY A 241 -21.80 20.85 13.36
N GLN A 242 -22.34 20.67 14.58
CA GLN A 242 -22.29 21.71 15.63
C GLN A 242 -20.90 21.86 16.28
N MET A 243 -20.04 20.86 16.14
CA MET A 243 -18.66 20.84 16.68
C MET A 243 -17.67 21.51 15.70
N MET A 244 -18.04 21.68 14.45
CA MET A 244 -17.17 22.11 13.37
C MET A 244 -17.86 23.18 12.52
N GLN A 245 -17.08 23.90 11.70
CA GLN A 245 -17.61 24.90 10.76
C GLN A 245 -17.70 24.28 9.37
N ASN A 246 -18.76 24.59 8.61
CA ASN A 246 -18.84 24.19 7.21
C ASN A 246 -17.82 24.97 6.38
N LEU A 247 -17.05 24.25 5.55
CA LEU A 247 -16.05 24.86 4.68
C LEU A 247 -16.71 25.72 3.61
N THR A 248 -16.21 26.91 3.40
CA THR A 248 -16.75 27.85 2.38
C THR A 248 -16.25 27.50 0.98
N ASP A 249 -16.95 27.99 -0.05
CA ASP A 249 -16.55 27.80 -1.46
C ASP A 249 -15.15 28.37 -1.78
N ASP A 250 -14.75 29.44 -1.15
CA ASP A 250 -13.42 30.03 -1.35
C ASP A 250 -12.34 29.14 -0.74
N GLU A 251 -12.57 28.61 0.45
CA GLU A 251 -11.64 27.75 1.17
C GLU A 251 -11.44 26.37 0.49
N LYS A 252 -12.48 25.82 -0.18
CA LYS A 252 -12.35 24.52 -0.87
C LYS A 252 -11.67 24.63 -2.24
N ASN A 253 -11.66 25.79 -2.89
CA ASN A 253 -11.21 25.95 -4.27
C ASN A 253 -9.81 26.58 -4.41
N ASN A 254 -9.30 27.28 -3.42
CA ASN A 254 -8.09 28.10 -3.50
C ASN A 254 -7.02 27.65 -2.48
N ILE A 255 -6.86 26.33 -2.25
CA ILE A 255 -5.87 25.81 -1.31
C ILE A 255 -4.48 25.85 -1.94
N SER A 256 -3.61 26.71 -1.42
CA SER A 256 -2.20 26.77 -1.78
C SER A 256 -1.36 25.71 -1.04
N TYR A 257 -0.10 25.56 -1.44
CA TYR A 257 0.84 24.72 -0.67
C TYR A 257 1.09 25.30 0.74
N GLU A 258 1.10 26.63 0.89
CA GLU A 258 1.23 27.28 2.19
C GLU A 258 0.03 26.98 3.10
N ASP A 259 -1.19 26.94 2.57
CA ASP A 259 -2.39 26.55 3.31
C ASP A 259 -2.27 25.06 3.76
N TYR A 260 -1.83 24.18 2.87
CA TYR A 260 -1.57 22.80 3.24
C TYR A 260 -0.57 22.66 4.40
N VAL A 261 0.52 23.43 4.40
CA VAL A 261 1.51 23.42 5.50
C VAL A 261 0.88 23.90 6.81
N GLN A 262 0.00 24.92 6.75
CA GLN A 262 -0.75 25.39 7.91
C GLN A 262 -1.74 24.33 8.41
N ASP A 263 -2.48 23.69 7.51
CA ASP A 263 -3.41 22.62 7.85
C ASP A 263 -2.67 21.42 8.50
N CYS A 264 -1.51 21.01 7.98
CA CYS A 264 -0.67 20.02 8.61
C CYS A 264 -0.23 20.41 10.02
N THR A 265 0.06 21.71 10.23
CA THR A 265 0.45 22.22 11.54
C THR A 265 -0.73 22.16 12.51
N ALA A 266 -1.91 22.61 12.10
CA ALA A 266 -3.13 22.53 12.90
C ALA A 266 -3.49 21.07 13.26
N ARG A 267 -3.37 20.14 12.31
CA ARG A 267 -3.60 18.70 12.58
C ARG A 267 -2.57 18.13 13.54
N ARG A 268 -1.31 18.55 13.52
CA ARG A 268 -0.30 18.14 14.52
C ARG A 268 -0.62 18.64 15.92
N GLU A 269 -1.11 19.86 16.04
CA GLU A 269 -1.50 20.44 17.32
C GLU A 269 -2.71 19.75 17.95
N SER A 270 -3.62 19.24 17.12
CA SER A 270 -4.81 18.49 17.54
C SER A 270 -4.61 16.96 17.52
N ALA A 271 -3.38 16.49 17.30
CA ALA A 271 -3.11 15.06 17.23
C ALA A 271 -3.18 14.37 18.60
N VAL A 272 -3.55 13.10 18.60
CA VAL A 272 -3.51 12.26 19.79
C VAL A 272 -2.09 12.19 20.38
N THR A 273 -2.00 12.12 21.68
CA THR A 273 -0.71 12.09 22.40
C THR A 273 0.02 10.73 22.27
N SER A 274 -0.73 9.67 21.98
CA SER A 274 -0.17 8.36 21.66
C SER A 274 -1.10 7.56 20.74
N PHE A 275 -0.50 6.73 19.88
CA PHE A 275 -1.17 5.76 19.01
C PHE A 275 -0.36 4.47 18.99
N THR A 276 -1.01 3.34 19.24
CA THR A 276 -0.39 2.02 19.22
C THR A 276 -1.23 1.06 18.41
N ALA A 277 -0.71 0.60 17.27
CA ALA A 277 -1.35 -0.42 16.44
C ALA A 277 -1.11 -1.81 17.02
N THR A 278 -2.10 -2.69 16.90
CA THR A 278 -2.02 -4.10 17.27
C THR A 278 -2.46 -4.97 16.08
N ARG A 279 -2.44 -6.30 16.24
CA ARG A 279 -2.92 -7.22 15.18
C ARG A 279 -4.43 -7.19 14.98
N THR A 280 -5.19 -6.70 15.95
CA THR A 280 -6.66 -6.75 15.95
C THR A 280 -7.30 -5.37 16.08
N GLY A 281 -6.53 -4.30 16.07
CA GLY A 281 -7.02 -2.94 16.21
C GLY A 281 -5.94 -1.97 16.66
N PHE A 282 -6.31 -0.94 17.36
CA PHE A 282 -5.37 0.07 17.91
C PHE A 282 -5.90 0.68 19.19
N THR A 283 -5.03 1.34 19.91
CA THR A 283 -5.36 2.22 21.05
C THR A 283 -4.76 3.59 20.83
N ALA A 284 -5.45 4.63 21.24
CA ALA A 284 -4.98 6.01 21.18
C ALA A 284 -5.31 6.74 22.49
N GLN A 285 -4.55 7.79 22.78
CA GLN A 285 -4.83 8.72 23.88
C GLN A 285 -4.89 10.13 23.30
N ALA A 286 -5.95 10.83 23.58
CA ALA A 286 -6.15 12.22 23.19
C ALA A 286 -6.33 13.10 24.43
N ASP A 287 -5.91 14.34 24.35
CA ASP A 287 -6.17 15.40 25.33
C ASP A 287 -6.87 16.53 24.56
N LEU A 288 -8.20 16.51 24.63
CA LEU A 288 -9.05 17.42 23.83
C LEU A 288 -9.63 18.51 24.73
N GLU A 289 -9.60 19.76 24.26
CA GLU A 289 -10.22 20.90 24.95
C GLU A 289 -11.76 20.88 24.87
N ALA A 290 -12.31 20.25 23.81
CA ALA A 290 -13.73 20.09 23.56
C ALA A 290 -14.03 18.74 22.93
N GLU A 291 -15.28 18.27 23.06
CA GLU A 291 -15.75 17.08 22.34
C GLU A 291 -15.57 17.25 20.82
N ASN A 292 -14.99 16.25 20.17
CA ASN A 292 -14.77 16.27 18.73
C ASN A 292 -14.67 14.84 18.14
N LEU A 293 -14.71 14.74 16.80
CA LEU A 293 -14.36 13.52 16.07
C LEU A 293 -12.86 13.43 15.88
N VAL A 294 -12.26 12.32 16.30
CA VAL A 294 -10.86 12.01 16.01
C VAL A 294 -10.80 11.14 14.76
N LEU A 295 -10.21 11.66 13.69
CA LEU A 295 -9.93 10.90 12.47
C LEU A 295 -8.74 9.99 12.68
N PHE A 296 -8.90 8.73 12.33
CA PHE A 296 -7.81 7.77 12.13
C PHE A 296 -7.77 7.38 10.65
N SER A 297 -6.66 7.62 9.97
CA SER A 297 -6.52 7.22 8.56
C SER A 297 -6.38 5.68 8.42
N VAL A 298 -7.25 4.95 9.11
CA VAL A 298 -7.41 3.50 9.09
C VAL A 298 -8.64 3.18 8.24
N PRO A 299 -8.58 2.21 7.32
CA PRO A 299 -9.74 1.81 6.52
C PRO A 299 -10.90 1.38 7.42
N TYR A 300 -12.08 1.90 7.15
CA TYR A 300 -13.30 1.51 7.88
C TYR A 300 -13.71 0.07 7.55
N ASP A 301 -14.22 -0.65 8.56
CA ASP A 301 -14.83 -1.96 8.42
C ASP A 301 -15.93 -2.12 9.48
N ASP A 302 -17.08 -2.68 9.11
CA ASP A 302 -18.24 -2.88 10.00
C ASP A 302 -17.93 -3.81 11.21
N GLY A 303 -16.84 -4.56 11.13
CA GLY A 303 -16.40 -5.44 12.21
C GLY A 303 -15.68 -4.72 13.36
N PHE A 304 -15.34 -3.43 13.21
CA PHE A 304 -14.72 -2.67 14.30
C PHE A 304 -15.73 -2.30 15.38
N THR A 305 -15.28 -2.39 16.61
CA THR A 305 -15.97 -1.87 17.80
C THR A 305 -15.02 -0.98 18.56
N ALA A 306 -15.53 0.11 19.12
CA ALA A 306 -14.72 1.06 19.87
C ALA A 306 -15.22 1.23 21.31
N THR A 307 -14.32 1.64 22.18
CA THR A 307 -14.64 2.15 23.51
C THR A 307 -13.84 3.43 23.76
N VAL A 308 -14.47 4.42 24.34
CA VAL A 308 -13.81 5.66 24.80
C VAL A 308 -13.96 5.73 26.31
N ASN A 309 -12.86 5.81 27.02
CA ASN A 309 -12.83 5.78 28.50
C ASN A 309 -13.57 4.56 29.11
N GLY A 310 -13.54 3.41 28.40
CA GLY A 310 -14.19 2.17 28.80
C GLY A 310 -15.70 2.10 28.51
N VAL A 311 -16.28 3.11 27.86
CA VAL A 311 -17.67 3.15 27.42
C VAL A 311 -17.75 2.82 25.93
N PRO A 312 -18.67 1.96 25.48
CA PRO A 312 -18.87 1.71 24.05
C PRO A 312 -19.12 3.01 23.29
N ALA A 313 -18.45 3.15 22.15
CA ALA A 313 -18.56 4.31 21.25
C ALA A 313 -18.80 3.86 19.82
N GLU A 314 -19.43 4.69 19.03
CA GLU A 314 -19.67 4.45 17.61
C GLU A 314 -18.38 4.68 16.80
N VAL A 315 -18.18 3.86 15.77
CA VAL A 315 -17.12 4.03 14.78
C VAL A 315 -17.75 4.57 13.53
N GLU A 316 -17.40 5.81 13.18
CA GLU A 316 -17.90 6.49 12.01
C GLU A 316 -17.05 6.19 10.77
N LYS A 317 -17.71 6.03 9.62
CA LYS A 317 -17.05 6.02 8.32
C LYS A 317 -17.05 7.43 7.76
N VAL A 318 -15.90 8.05 7.66
CA VAL A 318 -15.70 9.41 7.15
C VAL A 318 -14.77 9.41 5.94
N ASP A 319 -14.62 10.53 5.25
CA ASP A 319 -13.74 10.66 4.08
C ASP A 319 -13.94 9.54 3.03
N ASN A 320 -15.16 9.05 2.87
CA ASN A 320 -15.49 7.93 1.98
C ASN A 320 -14.67 6.66 2.22
N GLY A 321 -14.23 6.38 3.44
CA GLY A 321 -13.57 5.11 3.68
C GLY A 321 -12.61 5.05 4.86
N LEU A 322 -12.36 6.15 5.53
CA LEU A 322 -11.57 6.18 6.76
C LEU A 322 -12.47 6.12 8.00
N MET A 323 -11.90 5.84 9.15
CA MET A 323 -12.69 5.80 10.38
C MET A 323 -12.43 6.99 11.30
N ALA A 324 -13.50 7.41 11.97
CA ALA A 324 -13.42 8.37 13.05
C ALA A 324 -14.18 7.85 14.28
N GLY A 325 -13.84 8.40 15.45
CA GLY A 325 -14.54 8.13 16.70
C GLY A 325 -14.77 9.41 17.49
N GLY A 326 -15.96 9.58 18.05
CA GLY A 326 -16.27 10.67 18.96
C GLY A 326 -15.47 10.56 20.26
N ALA A 327 -14.77 11.60 20.66
CA ALA A 327 -14.04 11.68 21.90
C ALA A 327 -14.51 12.88 22.74
N PRO A 328 -14.86 12.71 24.01
CA PRO A 328 -15.21 13.81 24.92
C PRO A 328 -13.97 14.64 25.26
N ALA A 329 -14.22 15.85 25.77
CA ALA A 329 -13.18 16.70 26.34
C ALA A 329 -12.52 16.06 27.57
#